data_73e2571e54b6f34ebf0b71e1978f0842
#
_entry.id   73e2571e54b6f34ebf0b71e1978f0842
#
_cell.length_a   1.000
_cell.length_b   1.000
_cell.length_c   1.000
_cell.angle_alpha   90.00
_cell.angle_beta   90.00
_cell.angle_gamma   90.00
#
_symmetry.space_group_name_H-M   'P 1'
#
loop_
_entity.id
_entity.type
_entity.pdbx_description
1 polymer ?
#
loop_
_entity_poly.entity_id
_entity_poly.type
_entity_poly.pdbx_seq_one_letter_code
_entity_poly.pdbx_strand_id
1 'polypeptide(L)'
;MQEGRDTCLRPVKSMRSLVFEGHTWAAYESLRQKDKQLHKTLCGILKEMLRGDPSTGTGKPEPLKHNLSGLWSRRLSQRDRVVYKFEDRYIYIFAIGGHYDQI
;
A
#
# COMPACT_ATOMS: atom_id res chain seq x y z
N MET A 1 14.75 3.01 -26.93
CA MET A 1 14.55 2.94 -26.67
C MET A 1 14.37 2.98 -25.89
N GLN A 2 14.37 2.70 -25.81
CA GLN A 2 14.12 2.53 -25.27
C GLN A 2 13.99 2.38 -24.51
N GLU A 3 14.48 2.04 -24.65
CA GLU A 3 14.34 1.78 -24.08
C GLU A 3 14.15 1.64 -23.31
N GLY A 4 14.47 1.62 -23.64
CA GLY A 4 14.16 1.30 -23.17
C GLY A 4 14.18 1.16 -22.37
N ARG A 5 14.39 1.16 -22.36
CA ARG A 5 14.40 0.94 -21.81
C ARG A 5 14.29 0.33 -21.20
N ASP A 6 14.40 0.02 -21.55
CA ASP A 6 14.25 -0.70 -21.11
C ASP A 6 14.22 -1.16 -20.48
N THR A 7 14.44 -1.29 -20.77
CA THR A 7 14.38 -1.80 -20.39
C THR A 7 14.25 -2.21 -19.74
N CYS A 8 14.32 -2.45 -20.03
CA CYS A 8 14.14 -2.95 -19.65
C CYS A 8 13.90 -3.39 -19.18
N LEU A 9 13.92 -3.57 -19.39
CA LEU A 9 13.60 -4.17 -19.05
C LEU A 9 13.70 -4.82 -18.12
N ARG A 10 13.81 -4.97 -17.75
CA ARG A 10 13.82 -5.67 -16.83
C ARG A 10 12.65 -6.31 -16.47
N PRO A 11 12.65 -7.37 -15.95
CA PRO A 11 11.41 -8.03 -15.78
C PRO A 11 10.52 -7.32 -14.84
N VAL A 12 9.60 -6.77 -15.42
CA VAL A 12 8.72 -5.96 -14.73
C VAL A 12 7.76 -6.71 -13.93
N LYS A 13 7.70 -7.98 -14.08
CA LYS A 13 6.80 -8.82 -13.34
C LYS A 13 6.92 -8.64 -11.84
N SER A 14 8.03 -8.11 -11.39
CA SER A 14 8.22 -7.91 -9.97
C SER A 14 7.66 -6.61 -9.46
N MET A 15 7.10 -5.79 -10.35
CA MET A 15 6.53 -4.51 -9.94
C MET A 15 5.05 -4.49 -10.18
N ARG A 16 4.31 -4.17 -9.13
CA ARG A 16 2.88 -3.97 -9.22
C ARG A 16 2.55 -2.51 -9.39
N SER A 17 1.34 -2.22 -9.82
CA SER A 17 0.85 -0.85 -9.89
C SER A 17 0.02 -0.57 -8.64
N LEU A 18 -0.03 0.71 -8.25
CA LEU A 18 -0.71 1.12 -7.05
C LEU A 18 -1.99 1.85 -7.41
N VAL A 19 -3.09 1.47 -6.78
CA VAL A 19 -4.39 2.08 -7.02
C VAL A 19 -4.91 2.63 -5.70
N PHE A 20 -5.22 3.92 -5.66
CA PHE A 20 -5.81 4.55 -4.49
C PHE A 20 -7.32 4.59 -4.67
N GLU A 21 -8.03 3.85 -3.83
CA GLU A 21 -9.48 3.78 -3.90
C GLU A 21 -10.13 4.86 -3.06
N GLY A 22 -11.27 5.35 -3.53
CA GLY A 22 -12.05 6.31 -2.76
C GLY A 22 -11.27 7.56 -2.43
N HIS A 23 -11.23 7.87 -1.15
CA HIS A 23 -10.58 9.09 -0.66
C HIS A 23 -9.12 8.86 -0.27
N THR A 24 -8.55 7.71 -0.58
CA THR A 24 -7.21 7.38 -0.07
C THR A 24 -6.10 8.24 -0.67
N TRP A 25 -6.29 8.72 -1.90
CA TRP A 25 -5.30 9.63 -2.45
C TRP A 25 -5.26 10.93 -1.66
N ALA A 26 -6.44 11.45 -1.32
CA ALA A 26 -6.52 12.67 -0.52
C ALA A 26 -5.91 12.45 0.87
N ALA A 27 -6.15 11.28 1.46
CA ALA A 27 -5.57 10.95 2.75
C ALA A 27 -4.04 10.89 2.67
N TYR A 28 -3.53 10.30 1.61
CA TYR A 28 -2.10 10.21 1.38
C TYR A 28 -1.47 11.60 1.27
N GLU A 29 -2.09 12.46 0.48
CA GLU A 29 -1.59 13.82 0.30
C GLU A 29 -1.64 14.63 1.59
N SER A 30 -2.74 14.48 2.33
CA SER A 30 -2.91 15.19 3.58
C SER A 30 -1.87 14.77 4.60
N LEU A 31 -1.57 13.50 4.65
CA LEU A 31 -0.62 12.95 5.60
C LEU A 31 0.76 13.54 5.41
N ARG A 32 1.13 13.84 4.18
CA ARG A 32 2.43 14.41 3.87
C ARG A 32 2.68 15.69 4.66
N GLN A 33 1.64 16.47 4.90
CA GLN A 33 1.78 17.72 5.62
C GLN A 33 1.50 17.59 7.10
N LYS A 34 0.55 16.74 7.45
CA LYS A 34 0.13 16.63 8.85
C LYS A 34 1.07 15.79 9.71
N ASP A 35 1.66 14.77 9.14
CA ASP A 35 2.50 13.85 9.89
C ASP A 35 3.55 13.27 8.95
N LYS A 36 4.66 13.97 8.85
CA LYS A 36 5.70 13.58 7.89
C LYS A 36 6.30 12.22 8.20
N GLN A 37 6.42 11.88 9.48
CA GLN A 37 6.99 10.60 9.85
C GLN A 37 6.07 9.45 9.45
N LEU A 38 4.79 9.63 9.69
CA LEU A 38 3.81 8.62 9.31
C LEU A 38 3.75 8.46 7.80
N HIS A 39 3.81 9.57 7.08
CA HIS A 39 3.85 9.56 5.63
C HIS A 39 5.07 8.80 5.11
N LYS A 40 6.22 9.03 5.74
CA LYS A 40 7.44 8.36 5.35
C LYS A 40 7.32 6.84 5.56
N THR A 41 6.75 6.45 6.68
CA THR A 41 6.53 5.05 6.98
C THR A 41 5.60 4.42 5.94
N LEU A 42 4.52 5.12 5.61
CA LEU A 42 3.59 4.64 4.60
C LEU A 42 4.28 4.47 3.24
N CYS A 43 5.06 5.45 2.83
CA CYS A 43 5.77 5.37 1.56
C CYS A 43 6.72 4.18 1.53
N GLY A 44 7.42 3.93 2.64
CA GLY A 44 8.32 2.79 2.74
C GLY A 44 7.59 1.47 2.57
N ILE A 45 6.44 1.35 3.21
CA ILE A 45 5.64 0.15 3.13
C ILE A 45 5.09 -0.05 1.71
N LEU A 46 4.62 1.03 1.08
CA LEU A 46 4.12 0.93 -0.29
C LEU A 46 5.21 0.47 -1.25
N LYS A 47 6.41 1.02 -1.10
CA LYS A 47 7.53 0.61 -1.94
C LYS A 47 7.87 -0.85 -1.73
N GLU A 48 7.85 -1.30 -0.49
CA GLU A 48 8.13 -2.69 -0.18
C GLU A 48 7.11 -3.61 -0.84
N MET A 49 5.84 -3.25 -0.75
CA MET A 49 4.78 -4.09 -1.33
C MET A 49 4.83 -4.12 -2.85
N LEU A 50 5.24 -3.02 -3.47
CA LEU A 50 5.32 -2.98 -4.92
C LEU A 50 6.41 -3.90 -5.46
N ARG A 51 7.45 -4.14 -4.67
CA ARG A 51 8.58 -4.93 -5.11
C ARG A 51 8.55 -6.37 -4.67
N GLY A 52 7.85 -6.67 -3.61
CA GLY A 52 7.91 -7.99 -3.01
C GLY A 52 6.56 -8.60 -2.81
N ASP A 53 6.47 -9.42 -1.78
CA ASP A 53 5.25 -10.13 -1.43
C ASP A 53 4.43 -9.27 -0.48
N PRO A 54 3.26 -8.77 -0.91
CA PRO A 54 2.47 -7.91 -0.03
C PRO A 54 1.94 -8.58 1.23
N SER A 55 2.04 -9.89 1.33
CA SER A 55 1.57 -10.58 2.52
C SER A 55 2.64 -10.72 3.60
N THR A 56 3.85 -10.23 3.34
CA THR A 56 4.94 -10.31 4.32
C THR A 56 5.64 -8.96 4.42
N GLY A 57 6.38 -8.76 5.49
CA GLY A 57 7.24 -7.60 5.62
C GLY A 57 6.87 -6.67 6.75
N THR A 58 7.25 -5.41 6.57
CA THR A 58 7.14 -4.38 7.61
C THR A 58 5.69 -4.08 7.98
N GLY A 59 5.43 -3.85 9.26
CA GLY A 59 4.10 -3.45 9.71
C GLY A 59 3.17 -4.59 10.03
N LYS A 60 3.72 -5.79 10.16
CA LYS A 60 2.93 -6.96 10.52
C LYS A 60 1.70 -7.13 9.64
N PRO A 61 1.91 -7.44 8.36
CA PRO A 61 0.75 -7.63 7.48
C PRO A 61 -0.11 -8.78 7.96
N GLU A 62 -1.41 -8.55 8.01
CA GLU A 62 -2.34 -9.59 8.43
C GLU A 62 -3.64 -9.51 7.64
N PRO A 63 -4.22 -10.66 7.31
CA PRO A 63 -5.49 -10.66 6.59
C PRO A 63 -6.62 -10.30 7.54
N LEU A 64 -7.59 -9.57 7.05
CA LEU A 64 -8.75 -9.19 7.84
C LEU A 64 -9.84 -10.24 7.67
N LYS A 65 -10.84 -10.18 8.55
CA LYS A 65 -11.85 -11.22 8.63
C LYS A 65 -13.25 -10.67 8.48
N HIS A 66 -14.22 -11.58 8.42
CA HIS A 66 -15.63 -11.27 8.37
C HIS A 66 -15.95 -10.43 7.13
N ASN A 67 -16.62 -9.32 7.30
CA ASN A 67 -17.01 -8.50 6.16
C ASN A 67 -15.84 -7.80 5.48
N LEU A 68 -14.65 -7.88 6.06
CA LEU A 68 -13.46 -7.34 5.46
C LEU A 68 -12.55 -8.43 4.89
N SER A 69 -13.07 -9.64 4.78
CA SER A 69 -12.33 -10.75 4.24
C SER A 69 -11.83 -10.43 2.83
N GLY A 70 -10.59 -10.77 2.55
CA GLY A 70 -9.96 -10.45 1.28
C GLY A 70 -9.10 -9.22 1.35
N LEU A 71 -9.22 -8.44 2.42
CA LEU A 71 -8.39 -7.27 2.64
C LEU A 71 -7.30 -7.61 3.65
N TRP A 72 -6.26 -6.80 3.63
CA TRP A 72 -5.11 -6.93 4.51
C TRP A 72 -4.84 -5.60 5.18
N SER A 73 -4.14 -5.63 6.31
CA SER A 73 -3.71 -4.39 6.93
C SER A 73 -2.26 -4.49 7.36
N ARG A 74 -1.60 -3.33 7.37
CA ARG A 74 -0.26 -3.19 7.93
C ARG A 74 -0.26 -2.00 8.86
N ARG A 75 0.52 -2.08 9.92
CA ARG A 75 0.64 -1.00 10.88
C ARG A 75 1.57 0.08 10.36
N LEU A 76 1.15 1.32 10.54
CA LEU A 76 1.98 2.48 10.25
C LEU A 76 2.52 3.05 11.56
N SER A 77 1.73 2.90 12.64
CA SER A 77 2.11 3.33 13.97
C SER A 77 1.30 2.46 14.94
N GLN A 78 1.32 2.81 16.22
CA GLN A 78 0.54 2.06 17.20
C GLN A 78 -0.94 2.08 16.91
N ARG A 79 -1.43 3.15 16.28
CA ARG A 79 -2.86 3.25 16.02
C ARG A 79 -3.23 3.49 14.57
N ASP A 80 -2.27 3.70 13.71
CA ASP A 80 -2.56 3.95 12.31
C ASP A 80 -2.23 2.74 11.47
N ARG A 81 -3.05 2.48 10.46
CA ARG A 81 -2.88 1.34 9.58
C ARG A 81 -3.17 1.71 8.16
N VAL A 82 -2.67 0.89 7.24
CA VAL A 82 -3.08 0.96 5.85
C VAL A 82 -3.81 -0.34 5.54
N VAL A 83 -4.98 -0.22 4.93
CA VAL A 83 -5.78 -1.38 4.54
C VAL A 83 -5.71 -1.50 3.04
N TYR A 84 -5.41 -2.70 2.56
CA TYR A 84 -5.14 -2.90 1.14
C TYR A 84 -5.56 -4.28 0.70
N LYS A 85 -5.61 -4.44 -0.62
CA LYS A 85 -5.85 -5.72 -1.26
C LYS A 85 -4.84 -5.82 -2.38
N PHE A 86 -4.44 -7.03 -2.76
CA PHE A 86 -3.46 -7.17 -3.81
C PHE A 86 -3.74 -8.37 -4.69
N GLU A 87 -3.24 -8.28 -5.90
CA GLU A 87 -3.25 -9.36 -6.84
C GLU A 87 -1.93 -9.29 -7.61
N ASP A 88 -1.79 -10.09 -8.63
CA ASP A 88 -0.51 -10.18 -9.33
C ASP A 88 0.00 -8.85 -9.86
N ARG A 89 -0.90 -8.00 -10.33
CA ARG A 89 -0.51 -6.76 -10.99
C ARG A 89 -0.78 -5.50 -10.20
N TYR A 90 -1.67 -5.57 -9.22
CA TYR A 90 -2.14 -4.34 -8.56
C TYR A 90 -2.15 -4.47 -7.06
N ILE A 91 -1.92 -3.34 -6.41
CA ILE A 91 -2.19 -3.18 -5.00
C ILE A 91 -3.21 -2.07 -4.89
N TYR A 92 -4.31 -2.36 -4.20
CA TYR A 92 -5.41 -1.41 -4.02
C TYR A 92 -5.40 -0.91 -2.58
N ILE A 93 -5.35 0.39 -2.41
CA ILE A 93 -5.35 1.00 -1.07
C ILE A 93 -6.77 1.43 -0.75
N PHE A 94 -7.34 0.88 0.32
CA PHE A 94 -8.72 1.13 0.71
C PHE A 94 -8.86 2.08 1.88
N ALA A 95 -7.88 2.16 2.77
CA ALA A 95 -7.95 3.06 3.90
C ALA A 95 -6.55 3.36 4.40
N ILE A 96 -6.36 4.59 4.89
CA ILE A 96 -5.11 5.02 5.50
C ILE A 96 -5.52 5.77 6.77
N GLY A 97 -5.04 5.31 7.92
CA GLY A 97 -5.35 5.97 9.18
C GLY A 97 -5.76 4.97 10.23
N GLY A 98 -6.51 5.44 11.24
CA GLY A 98 -6.80 4.61 12.40
C GLY A 98 -8.08 3.83 12.35
N HIS A 99 -8.92 4.01 11.34
CA HIS A 99 -10.24 3.39 11.32
C HIS A 99 -10.50 2.55 10.10
N TYR A 100 -11.20 1.46 10.30
CA TYR A 100 -11.62 0.60 9.21
C TYR A 100 -13.02 0.91 8.71
N ASP A 101 -13.80 1.62 9.50
CA ASP A 101 -15.20 1.84 9.18
C ASP A 101 -15.44 2.76 8.01
N GLN A 102 -14.39 3.23 7.39
CA GLN A 102 -14.51 4.03 6.17
C GLN A 102 -14.47 3.16 4.91
N ILE A 103 -14.24 1.91 5.07
CA ILE A 103 -14.11 1.01 3.93
C ILE A 103 -15.45 0.55 3.39
#